data_fd824d3374d6efc45ca31172592e2ade
#
_entry.id   fd824d3374d6efc45ca31172592e2ade
#
_cell.length_a   1.000
_cell.length_b   1.000
_cell.length_c   1.000
_cell.angle_alpha   90.00
_cell.angle_beta   90.00
_cell.angle_gamma   90.00
#
_symmetry.space_group_name_H-M   'P 1'
#
loop_
_entity.id
_entity.type
_entity.pdbx_description
1 polymer ?
#
loop_
_entity_poly.entity_id
_entity_poly.type
_entity_poly.pdbx_seq_one_letter_code
_entity_poly.pdbx_strand_id
1 'polypeptide(L)'
;MAQYGMIIDLEKCIGCHACAVACKAEWDVPAAEGRNWVKRLGPSMTADGLASTYYPGLCNHCDSPACVGACPADPVKMEFKDRKSGAAKIMEVAATWKDPFDGTVQIDKERCLGCGACAEACPYGARYVNPDLGEEGKADKCTFCTERTAVGLEPACVQTCLAGARIFGDLSDPDSAVAEYVKKGAIRLDSDAVKIGPNVRYYGRKRDLTLLAESCVPKIMPQASLRRVLLARLAKQVVKGARKNSLLDFFG
;
A
#
# COMPACT_ATOMS: atom_id res chain seq x y z
N MET A 1 -2.20 0.39 20.45
CA MET A 1 -1.57 0.77 19.16
C MET A 1 -2.65 0.71 18.09
N ALA A 2 -2.76 1.75 17.27
CA ALA A 2 -3.74 1.78 16.21
C ALA A 2 -3.34 0.85 15.04
N GLN A 3 -4.30 0.34 14.30
CA GLN A 3 -4.11 -0.28 13.00
C GLN A 3 -5.06 0.37 12.02
N TYR A 4 -4.58 1.34 11.27
CA TYR A 4 -5.40 1.95 10.24
C TYR A 4 -5.72 0.95 9.12
N GLY A 5 -6.94 1.01 8.67
CA GLY A 5 -7.47 0.19 7.59
C GLY A 5 -8.57 0.88 6.81
N MET A 6 -9.01 0.22 5.78
CA MET A 6 -10.09 0.73 4.93
C MET A 6 -11.10 -0.38 4.65
N ILE A 7 -12.36 -0.02 4.75
CA ILE A 7 -13.45 -0.85 4.23
C ILE A 7 -13.86 -0.33 2.87
N ILE A 8 -14.15 -1.26 1.99
CA ILE A 8 -14.77 -0.99 0.68
C ILE A 8 -16.12 -1.72 0.65
N ASP A 9 -17.19 -0.93 0.69
CA ASP A 9 -18.55 -1.42 0.59
C ASP A 9 -18.94 -1.55 -0.89
N LEU A 10 -18.99 -2.80 -1.37
CA LEU A 10 -19.29 -3.11 -2.78
C LEU A 10 -20.75 -2.85 -3.14
N GLU A 11 -21.66 -2.82 -2.16
CA GLU A 11 -23.07 -2.50 -2.41
C GLU A 11 -23.27 -1.02 -2.73
N LYS A 12 -22.37 -0.17 -2.20
CA LYS A 12 -22.37 1.27 -2.45
C LYS A 12 -21.48 1.67 -3.63
N CYS A 13 -20.47 0.85 -3.98
CA CYS A 13 -19.53 1.22 -5.03
C CYS A 13 -20.19 1.21 -6.41
N ILE A 14 -20.25 2.36 -7.06
CA ILE A 14 -20.82 2.54 -8.40
C ILE A 14 -19.78 2.51 -9.53
N GLY A 15 -18.49 2.29 -9.20
CA GLY A 15 -17.42 2.22 -10.20
C GLY A 15 -17.07 3.54 -10.88
N CYS A 16 -17.36 4.69 -10.29
CA CYS A 16 -17.22 6.01 -10.92
C CYS A 16 -15.78 6.50 -11.09
N HIS A 17 -14.78 5.80 -10.54
CA HIS A 17 -13.34 6.16 -10.56
C HIS A 17 -12.96 7.48 -9.86
N ALA A 18 -13.88 8.22 -9.26
CA ALA A 18 -13.58 9.48 -8.56
C ALA A 18 -12.46 9.33 -7.53
N CYS A 19 -12.42 8.20 -6.80
CA CYS A 19 -11.37 7.90 -5.84
C CYS A 19 -9.97 7.77 -6.49
N ALA A 20 -9.88 7.26 -7.72
CA ALA A 20 -8.61 7.15 -8.44
C ALA A 20 -8.16 8.51 -8.94
N VAL A 21 -9.07 9.32 -9.47
CA VAL A 21 -8.80 10.68 -9.95
C VAL A 21 -8.35 11.59 -8.79
N ALA A 22 -9.10 11.59 -7.69
CA ALA A 22 -8.73 12.39 -6.52
C ALA A 22 -7.36 12.00 -5.94
N CYS A 23 -7.03 10.70 -5.93
CA CYS A 23 -5.70 10.25 -5.49
C CYS A 23 -4.58 10.71 -6.44
N LYS A 24 -4.84 10.73 -7.77
CA LYS A 24 -3.89 11.25 -8.75
C LYS A 24 -3.65 12.75 -8.55
N ALA A 25 -4.70 13.52 -8.39
CA ALA A 25 -4.62 14.96 -8.18
C ALA A 25 -3.94 15.33 -6.86
N GLU A 26 -4.21 14.59 -5.78
CA GLU A 26 -3.62 14.84 -4.46
C GLU A 26 -2.11 14.56 -4.40
N TRP A 27 -1.63 13.61 -5.20
CA TRP A 27 -0.30 13.05 -5.05
C TRP A 27 0.57 13.12 -6.30
N ASP A 28 0.18 13.88 -7.30
CA ASP A 28 0.87 14.01 -8.60
C ASP A 28 1.27 12.65 -9.18
N VAL A 29 0.30 11.69 -9.16
CA VAL A 29 0.58 10.34 -9.64
C VAL A 29 0.64 10.35 -11.17
N PRO A 30 1.72 9.84 -11.80
CA PRO A 30 1.88 9.81 -13.25
C PRO A 30 0.66 9.23 -13.97
N ALA A 31 0.36 9.72 -15.16
CA ALA A 31 -0.83 9.33 -15.91
C ALA A 31 -0.94 7.80 -16.13
N ALA A 32 0.20 7.13 -16.40
CA ALA A 32 0.26 5.69 -16.64
C ALA A 32 0.16 4.85 -15.35
N GLU A 33 0.35 5.47 -14.16
CA GLU A 33 0.46 4.76 -12.90
C GLU A 33 -0.76 4.98 -11.99
N GLY A 34 -0.89 4.22 -10.91
CA GLY A 34 -1.99 4.37 -9.97
C GLY A 34 -1.68 3.91 -8.56
N ARG A 35 -1.94 4.77 -7.56
CA ARG A 35 -1.91 4.38 -6.15
C ARG A 35 -3.17 3.63 -5.72
N ASN A 36 -4.26 3.81 -6.45
CA ASN A 36 -5.48 3.02 -6.36
C ASN A 36 -6.14 2.90 -7.74
N TRP A 37 -7.02 1.95 -7.89
CA TRP A 37 -7.71 1.64 -9.13
C TRP A 37 -9.13 1.15 -8.86
N VAL A 38 -9.97 1.12 -9.91
CA VAL A 38 -11.27 0.46 -9.89
C VAL A 38 -11.34 -0.43 -11.12
N LYS A 39 -11.52 -1.75 -10.94
CA LYS A 39 -11.73 -2.71 -12.03
C LYS A 39 -13.17 -3.21 -11.99
N ARG A 40 -13.79 -3.38 -13.15
CA ARG A 40 -15.07 -4.08 -13.25
C ARG A 40 -14.81 -5.59 -13.31
N LEU A 41 -15.54 -6.36 -12.51
CA LEU A 41 -15.53 -7.82 -12.50
C LEU A 41 -16.88 -8.34 -12.96
N GLY A 42 -16.85 -9.37 -13.81
CA GLY A 42 -18.06 -9.99 -14.35
C GLY A 42 -18.72 -9.21 -15.51
N PRO A 43 -19.94 -9.61 -15.91
CA PRO A 43 -20.76 -10.62 -15.26
C PRO A 43 -20.17 -12.03 -15.36
N SER A 44 -20.23 -12.78 -14.27
CA SER A 44 -19.75 -14.17 -14.19
C SER A 44 -20.64 -14.99 -13.27
N MET A 45 -20.79 -16.29 -13.59
CA MET A 45 -21.48 -17.21 -12.70
C MET A 45 -20.53 -17.64 -11.59
N THR A 46 -20.95 -17.51 -10.35
CA THR A 46 -20.26 -17.99 -9.14
C THR A 46 -21.07 -19.09 -8.48
N ALA A 47 -20.52 -19.73 -7.43
CA ALA A 47 -21.26 -20.70 -6.63
C ALA A 47 -22.52 -20.07 -5.97
N ASP A 48 -22.52 -18.75 -5.77
CA ASP A 48 -23.63 -18.00 -5.14
C ASP A 48 -24.53 -17.27 -6.17
N GLY A 49 -24.39 -17.58 -7.47
CA GLY A 49 -25.20 -17.07 -8.57
C GLY A 49 -24.49 -16.07 -9.46
N LEU A 50 -25.22 -15.46 -10.41
CA LEU A 50 -24.70 -14.47 -11.32
C LEU A 50 -24.26 -13.22 -10.57
N ALA A 51 -22.99 -12.84 -10.70
CA ALA A 51 -22.40 -11.69 -10.06
C ALA A 51 -21.76 -10.72 -11.04
N SER A 52 -21.84 -9.43 -10.74
CA SER A 52 -21.08 -8.37 -11.39
C SER A 52 -20.82 -7.28 -10.34
N THR A 53 -19.57 -6.95 -10.14
CA THR A 53 -19.16 -6.00 -9.12
C THR A 53 -17.96 -5.17 -9.55
N TYR A 54 -17.53 -4.25 -8.72
CA TYR A 54 -16.29 -3.50 -8.89
C TYR A 54 -15.24 -3.95 -7.90
N TYR A 55 -13.98 -3.87 -8.30
CA TYR A 55 -12.82 -4.06 -7.44
C TYR A 55 -12.06 -2.74 -7.31
N PRO A 56 -12.41 -1.90 -6.33
CA PRO A 56 -11.57 -0.77 -5.94
C PRO A 56 -10.38 -1.28 -5.13
N GLY A 57 -9.20 -1.32 -5.77
CA GLY A 57 -7.96 -1.81 -5.15
C GLY A 57 -7.01 -0.68 -4.79
N LEU A 58 -6.14 -0.94 -3.81
CA LEU A 58 -5.08 -0.04 -3.35
C LEU A 58 -4.07 -0.83 -2.51
N CYS A 59 -3.03 -0.17 -1.98
CA CYS A 59 -2.13 -0.81 -1.01
C CYS A 59 -2.90 -1.26 0.23
N ASN A 60 -2.73 -2.52 0.62
CA ASN A 60 -3.45 -3.14 1.73
C ASN A 60 -2.83 -2.86 3.11
N HIS A 61 -1.69 -2.20 3.21
CA HIS A 61 -0.99 -1.94 4.48
C HIS A 61 -0.94 -3.18 5.38
N CYS A 62 -0.49 -4.30 4.82
CA CYS A 62 -0.53 -5.63 5.39
C CYS A 62 0.12 -5.73 6.78
N ASP A 63 -0.29 -6.72 7.58
CA ASP A 63 0.29 -6.96 8.90
C ASP A 63 1.74 -7.44 8.79
N SER A 64 2.01 -8.35 7.85
CA SER A 64 3.34 -8.86 7.51
C SER A 64 3.70 -8.50 6.08
N PRO A 65 4.10 -7.24 5.80
CA PRO A 65 4.24 -6.75 4.43
C PRO A 65 5.48 -7.33 3.75
N ALA A 66 5.30 -8.23 2.79
CA ALA A 66 6.38 -8.83 2.00
C ALA A 66 7.28 -7.80 1.31
N CYS A 67 6.69 -6.68 0.91
CA CYS A 67 7.40 -5.58 0.29
C CYS A 67 8.41 -4.87 1.21
N VAL A 68 8.22 -4.95 2.54
CA VAL A 68 9.20 -4.45 3.52
C VAL A 68 10.38 -5.40 3.58
N GLY A 69 10.13 -6.71 3.69
CA GLY A 69 11.19 -7.72 3.71
C GLY A 69 12.00 -7.79 2.42
N ALA A 70 11.42 -7.42 1.28
CA ALA A 70 12.10 -7.41 -0.02
C ALA A 70 12.98 -6.18 -0.26
N CYS A 71 12.97 -5.18 0.63
CA CYS A 71 13.72 -3.94 0.41
C CYS A 71 15.22 -4.13 0.64
N PRO A 72 16.07 -3.91 -0.40
CA PRO A 72 17.51 -4.09 -0.27
C PRO A 72 18.26 -2.87 0.27
N ALA A 73 17.57 -1.78 0.57
CA ALA A 73 18.20 -0.58 1.13
C ALA A 73 18.79 -0.87 2.51
N ASP A 74 19.95 -0.28 2.83
CA ASP A 74 20.57 -0.45 4.14
C ASP A 74 19.63 0.03 5.23
N PRO A 75 19.44 -0.76 6.29
CA PRO A 75 18.65 -0.33 7.43
C PRO A 75 19.32 0.83 8.17
N VAL A 76 18.49 1.72 8.72
CA VAL A 76 18.95 2.79 9.62
C VAL A 76 18.06 2.82 10.87
N LYS A 77 18.62 3.24 11.99
CA LYS A 77 17.85 3.51 13.20
C LYS A 77 16.97 4.73 12.99
N MET A 78 15.67 4.59 13.20
CA MET A 78 14.68 5.63 13.03
C MET A 78 13.78 5.69 14.25
N GLU A 79 13.55 6.89 14.76
CA GLU A 79 12.60 7.13 15.85
C GLU A 79 11.20 7.34 15.28
N PHE A 80 10.26 6.57 15.80
CA PHE A 80 8.82 6.69 15.52
C PHE A 80 8.15 7.30 16.74
N LYS A 81 7.17 8.18 16.50
CA LYS A 81 6.39 8.79 17.57
C LYS A 81 4.90 8.57 17.34
N ASP A 82 4.24 8.08 18.36
CA ASP A 82 2.78 8.00 18.37
C ASP A 82 2.20 9.41 18.49
N ARG A 83 1.41 9.80 17.51
CA ARG A 83 0.79 11.13 17.44
C ARG A 83 -0.25 11.37 18.55
N LYS A 84 -0.86 10.30 19.08
CA LYS A 84 -1.89 10.40 20.12
C LYS A 84 -1.31 10.41 21.52
N SER A 85 -0.40 9.49 21.82
CA SER A 85 0.16 9.32 23.16
C SER A 85 1.52 9.99 23.37
N GLY A 86 2.21 10.40 22.30
CA GLY A 86 3.58 10.90 22.34
C GLY A 86 4.62 9.81 22.61
N ALA A 87 4.22 8.54 22.73
CA ALA A 87 5.15 7.43 22.94
C ALA A 87 6.13 7.33 21.76
N ALA A 88 7.41 7.07 22.07
CA ALA A 88 8.46 6.92 21.08
C ALA A 88 8.99 5.49 21.03
N LYS A 89 9.40 5.04 19.83
CA LYS A 89 10.03 3.75 19.59
C LYS A 89 11.13 3.88 18.56
N ILE A 90 12.32 3.39 18.87
CA ILE A 90 13.41 3.33 17.89
C ILE A 90 13.42 1.94 17.27
N MET A 91 13.44 1.91 15.94
CA MET A 91 13.53 0.67 15.16
C MET A 91 14.57 0.81 14.04
N GLU A 92 15.18 -0.29 13.67
CA GLU A 92 16.06 -0.36 12.51
C GLU A 92 15.22 -0.75 11.29
N VAL A 93 15.18 0.13 10.29
CA VAL A 93 14.28 -0.01 9.13
C VAL A 93 14.97 0.32 7.82
N ALA A 94 14.65 -0.46 6.78
CA ALA A 94 15.06 -0.19 5.41
C ALA A 94 14.31 1.05 4.84
N ALA A 95 14.42 1.32 3.53
CA ALA A 95 13.72 2.45 2.90
C ALA A 95 12.19 2.28 2.85
N THR A 96 11.65 1.11 3.16
CA THR A 96 10.20 0.91 3.38
C THR A 96 9.99 0.13 4.68
N TRP A 97 8.99 0.51 5.45
CA TRP A 97 8.71 -0.04 6.78
C TRP A 97 7.22 -0.07 7.07
N LYS A 98 6.85 -0.78 8.12
CA LYS A 98 5.51 -0.67 8.75
C LYS A 98 5.65 0.19 9.99
N ASP A 99 4.82 1.23 10.09
CA ASP A 99 4.78 2.09 11.26
C ASP A 99 4.28 1.31 12.48
N PRO A 100 5.01 1.36 13.62
CA PRO A 100 4.67 0.57 14.79
C PRO A 100 3.45 1.09 15.56
N PHE A 101 3.00 2.32 15.31
CA PHE A 101 1.93 2.96 16.06
C PHE A 101 0.60 3.01 15.32
N ASP A 102 0.62 3.20 13.99
CA ASP A 102 -0.59 3.31 13.17
C ASP A 102 -0.77 2.15 12.18
N GLY A 103 0.23 1.27 12.07
CA GLY A 103 0.21 0.09 11.21
C GLY A 103 0.31 0.40 9.71
N THR A 104 0.54 1.65 9.32
CA THR A 104 0.70 2.00 7.91
C THR A 104 2.06 1.55 7.37
N VAL A 105 2.10 1.15 6.10
CA VAL A 105 3.37 0.85 5.42
C VAL A 105 3.80 2.09 4.65
N GLN A 106 5.03 2.55 4.89
CA GLN A 106 5.57 3.80 4.33
C GLN A 106 6.83 3.56 3.49
N ILE A 107 7.26 4.58 2.75
CA ILE A 107 8.48 4.58 1.93
C ILE A 107 9.19 5.92 2.13
N ASP A 108 10.45 5.84 2.49
CA ASP A 108 11.39 6.96 2.42
C ASP A 108 11.90 7.09 0.97
N LYS A 109 11.51 8.17 0.31
CA LYS A 109 11.84 8.41 -1.09
C LYS A 109 13.34 8.71 -1.29
N GLU A 110 13.99 9.33 -0.30
CA GLU A 110 15.41 9.67 -0.38
C GLU A 110 16.28 8.42 -0.29
N ARG A 111 15.94 7.48 0.61
CA ARG A 111 16.66 6.22 0.77
C ARG A 111 16.27 5.13 -0.24
N CYS A 112 15.14 5.32 -0.94
CA CYS A 112 14.66 4.37 -1.93
C CYS A 112 15.64 4.28 -3.12
N LEU A 113 16.01 3.04 -3.50
CA LEU A 113 16.95 2.77 -4.58
C LEU A 113 16.30 2.71 -5.98
N GLY A 114 14.97 2.89 -6.09
CA GLY A 114 14.26 2.75 -7.37
C GLY A 114 14.22 1.32 -7.94
N CYS A 115 14.78 0.33 -7.23
CA CYS A 115 15.03 -1.02 -7.76
C CYS A 115 13.79 -1.87 -8.10
N GLY A 116 12.59 -1.48 -7.66
CA GLY A 116 11.33 -2.18 -7.93
C GLY A 116 11.11 -3.50 -7.17
N ALA A 117 12.07 -3.98 -6.35
CA ALA A 117 11.95 -5.26 -5.65
C ALA A 117 10.69 -5.36 -4.77
N CYS A 118 10.30 -4.26 -4.12
CA CYS A 118 9.08 -4.19 -3.32
C CYS A 118 7.80 -4.21 -4.17
N ALA A 119 7.85 -3.77 -5.43
CA ALA A 119 6.74 -3.88 -6.37
C ALA A 119 6.56 -5.32 -6.84
N GLU A 120 7.64 -6.01 -7.16
CA GLU A 120 7.63 -7.43 -7.51
C GLU A 120 7.14 -8.32 -6.37
N ALA A 121 7.52 -8.01 -5.12
CA ALA A 121 7.11 -8.77 -3.95
C ALA A 121 5.65 -8.51 -3.50
N CYS A 122 4.95 -7.56 -4.10
CA CYS A 122 3.58 -7.25 -3.71
C CYS A 122 2.57 -8.17 -4.43
N PRO A 123 1.87 -9.07 -3.73
CA PRO A 123 0.94 -9.99 -4.37
C PRO A 123 -0.32 -9.31 -4.92
N TYR A 124 -0.56 -8.05 -4.53
CA TYR A 124 -1.70 -7.25 -5.00
C TYR A 124 -1.34 -6.29 -6.14
N GLY A 125 -0.06 -6.21 -6.54
CA GLY A 125 0.40 -5.25 -7.54
C GLY A 125 0.16 -3.79 -7.14
N ALA A 126 0.18 -3.50 -5.83
CA ALA A 126 -0.18 -2.18 -5.29
C ALA A 126 1.02 -1.24 -5.12
N ARG A 127 2.13 -1.54 -5.78
CA ARG A 127 3.34 -0.70 -5.82
C ARG A 127 3.86 -0.59 -7.24
N TYR A 128 4.45 0.52 -7.55
CA TYR A 128 5.11 0.81 -8.82
C TYR A 128 6.39 1.62 -8.58
N VAL A 129 7.21 1.77 -9.59
CA VAL A 129 8.34 2.71 -9.58
C VAL A 129 7.87 3.97 -10.31
N ASN A 130 7.75 5.07 -9.57
CA ASN A 130 7.35 6.35 -10.12
C ASN A 130 8.55 6.98 -10.84
N PRO A 131 8.49 7.16 -12.17
CA PRO A 131 9.61 7.68 -12.95
C PRO A 131 9.87 9.16 -12.71
N ASP A 132 8.87 9.91 -12.21
CA ASP A 132 8.97 11.35 -12.00
C ASP A 132 9.69 11.70 -10.67
N LEU A 133 10.05 10.68 -9.88
CA LEU A 133 10.73 10.84 -8.61
C LEU A 133 12.22 10.47 -8.71
N GLY A 134 13.07 11.46 -8.97
CA GLY A 134 14.51 11.31 -9.12
C GLY A 134 14.92 10.60 -10.43
N GLU A 135 16.21 10.55 -10.73
CA GLU A 135 16.74 10.06 -12.02
C GLU A 135 16.43 8.59 -12.29
N GLU A 136 16.41 7.75 -11.25
CA GLU A 136 16.15 6.31 -11.37
C GLU A 136 14.71 5.93 -11.06
N GLY A 137 13.86 6.92 -10.79
CA GLY A 137 12.54 6.71 -10.22
C GLY A 137 12.58 6.22 -8.76
N LYS A 138 11.45 6.27 -8.08
CA LYS A 138 11.31 5.80 -6.69
C LYS A 138 10.06 4.95 -6.54
N ALA A 139 10.13 3.94 -5.68
CA ALA A 139 8.94 3.15 -5.37
C ALA A 139 7.83 4.03 -4.81
N ASP A 140 6.61 3.82 -5.27
CA ASP A 140 5.43 4.55 -4.82
C ASP A 140 4.22 3.66 -4.61
N LYS A 141 3.26 4.12 -3.81
CA LYS A 141 2.03 3.43 -3.42
C LYS A 141 1.10 4.31 -2.60
N CYS A 142 -0.10 3.85 -2.33
CA CYS A 142 -1.00 4.45 -1.34
C CYS A 142 -0.32 4.53 0.04
N THR A 143 -0.39 5.69 0.70
CA THR A 143 0.13 5.95 2.06
C THR A 143 -0.98 6.00 3.11
N PHE A 144 -2.24 5.75 2.75
CA PHE A 144 -3.44 6.13 3.49
C PHE A 144 -3.52 7.65 3.74
N CYS A 145 -2.86 8.43 2.88
CA CYS A 145 -2.80 9.90 2.99
C CYS A 145 -2.37 10.35 4.39
N THR A 146 -1.25 9.79 4.89
CA THR A 146 -0.77 10.05 6.27
C THR A 146 -0.59 11.53 6.58
N GLU A 147 -0.28 12.35 5.59
CA GLU A 147 -0.16 13.81 5.72
C GLU A 147 -1.53 14.45 6.00
N ARG A 148 -2.57 13.99 5.30
CA ARG A 148 -3.95 14.47 5.53
C ARG A 148 -4.49 13.98 6.87
N THR A 149 -4.33 12.69 7.16
CA THR A 149 -4.82 12.09 8.41
C THR A 149 -4.08 12.64 9.64
N ALA A 150 -2.84 13.13 9.46
CA ALA A 150 -2.09 13.80 10.52
C ALA A 150 -2.73 15.08 11.01
N VAL A 151 -3.47 15.78 10.15
CA VAL A 151 -4.19 17.02 10.47
C VAL A 151 -5.70 16.81 10.62
N GLY A 152 -6.14 15.55 10.77
CA GLY A 152 -7.54 15.20 11.01
C GLY A 152 -8.42 15.15 9.76
N LEU A 153 -7.84 15.23 8.56
CA LEU A 153 -8.59 15.11 7.31
C LEU A 153 -8.70 13.64 6.90
N GLU A 154 -9.78 13.29 6.22
CA GLU A 154 -9.92 11.98 5.59
C GLU A 154 -8.95 11.81 4.40
N PRO A 155 -8.57 10.54 4.07
CA PRO A 155 -7.89 10.27 2.80
C PRO A 155 -8.67 10.83 1.60
N ALA A 156 -7.98 11.41 0.63
CA ALA A 156 -8.62 12.05 -0.53
C ALA A 156 -9.63 11.14 -1.26
N CYS A 157 -9.32 9.84 -1.38
CA CYS A 157 -10.21 8.86 -2.00
C CYS A 157 -11.45 8.49 -1.16
N VAL A 158 -11.43 8.76 0.14
CA VAL A 158 -12.60 8.61 1.04
C VAL A 158 -13.47 9.85 0.91
N GLN A 159 -12.88 11.03 1.10
CA GLN A 159 -13.58 12.32 1.04
C GLN A 159 -14.32 12.51 -0.30
N THR A 160 -13.73 12.07 -1.41
CA THR A 160 -14.34 12.22 -2.74
C THR A 160 -15.35 11.12 -3.08
N CYS A 161 -15.56 10.12 -2.23
CA CYS A 161 -16.41 8.97 -2.55
C CYS A 161 -17.90 9.36 -2.48
N LEU A 162 -18.51 9.67 -3.61
CA LEU A 162 -19.90 10.14 -3.72
C LEU A 162 -20.92 9.20 -3.08
N ALA A 163 -20.66 7.88 -3.16
CA ALA A 163 -21.56 6.86 -2.64
C ALA A 163 -21.21 6.43 -1.20
N GLY A 164 -20.17 7.00 -0.58
CA GLY A 164 -19.70 6.58 0.74
C GLY A 164 -19.25 5.13 0.81
N ALA A 165 -18.74 4.59 -0.31
CA ALA A 165 -18.30 3.20 -0.41
C ALA A 165 -16.94 2.95 0.23
N ARG A 166 -16.14 3.99 0.49
CA ARG A 166 -14.84 3.90 1.15
C ARG A 166 -14.92 4.44 2.56
N ILE A 167 -14.60 3.62 3.53
CA ILE A 167 -14.63 3.97 4.96
C ILE A 167 -13.22 3.74 5.51
N PHE A 168 -12.61 4.77 6.08
CA PHE A 168 -11.27 4.70 6.67
C PHE A 168 -11.36 4.85 8.18
N GLY A 169 -10.49 4.16 8.92
CA GLY A 169 -10.44 4.27 10.37
C GLY A 169 -9.45 3.32 11.02
N ASP A 170 -9.50 3.28 12.34
CA ASP A 170 -8.69 2.39 13.17
C ASP A 170 -9.44 1.06 13.36
N LEU A 171 -8.87 -0.02 12.84
CA LEU A 171 -9.40 -1.39 13.01
C LEU A 171 -9.26 -1.92 14.43
N SER A 172 -8.41 -1.30 15.26
CA SER A 172 -8.20 -1.66 16.66
C SER A 172 -9.18 -0.96 17.61
N ASP A 173 -9.87 0.08 17.13
CA ASP A 173 -10.90 0.78 17.87
C ASP A 173 -12.25 0.10 17.64
N PRO A 174 -12.85 -0.55 18.68
CA PRO A 174 -14.10 -1.28 18.54
C PRO A 174 -15.30 -0.42 18.18
N ASP A 175 -15.22 0.89 18.42
CA ASP A 175 -16.28 1.87 18.18
C ASP A 175 -16.11 2.57 16.81
N SER A 176 -15.05 2.27 16.09
CA SER A 176 -14.80 2.82 14.75
C SER A 176 -15.78 2.27 13.70
N ALA A 177 -16.11 3.08 12.70
CA ALA A 177 -16.95 2.64 11.58
C ALA A 177 -16.35 1.44 10.84
N VAL A 178 -15.01 1.33 10.73
CA VAL A 178 -14.37 0.17 10.10
C VAL A 178 -14.53 -1.11 10.92
N ALA A 179 -14.48 -1.02 12.25
CA ALA A 179 -14.71 -2.16 13.15
C ALA A 179 -16.15 -2.68 13.06
N GLU A 180 -17.11 -1.78 12.88
CA GLU A 180 -18.51 -2.16 12.65
C GLU A 180 -18.67 -3.04 11.40
N TYR A 181 -18.05 -2.66 10.28
CA TYR A 181 -18.08 -3.47 9.05
C TYR A 181 -17.35 -4.81 9.21
N VAL A 182 -16.30 -4.86 10.03
CA VAL A 182 -15.65 -6.12 10.37
C VAL A 182 -16.60 -7.04 11.12
N LYS A 183 -17.34 -6.52 12.11
CA LYS A 183 -18.39 -7.27 12.83
C LYS A 183 -19.51 -7.75 11.89
N LYS A 184 -19.82 -6.99 10.82
CA LYS A 184 -20.78 -7.36 9.77
C LYS A 184 -20.25 -8.38 8.77
N GLY A 185 -18.99 -8.83 8.89
CA GLY A 185 -18.41 -9.86 8.03
C GLY A 185 -17.62 -9.34 6.83
N ALA A 186 -17.06 -8.13 6.88
CA ALA A 186 -16.14 -7.66 5.85
C ALA A 186 -14.91 -8.57 5.73
N ILE A 187 -14.62 -9.06 4.52
CA ILE A 187 -13.58 -10.06 4.24
C ILE A 187 -12.23 -9.43 3.89
N ARG A 188 -11.14 -10.16 4.16
CA ARG A 188 -9.81 -9.91 3.62
C ARG A 188 -9.64 -10.65 2.29
N LEU A 189 -8.82 -10.10 1.39
CA LEU A 189 -8.41 -10.80 0.17
C LEU A 189 -7.04 -11.47 0.40
N ASP A 190 -7.00 -12.43 1.31
CA ASP A 190 -5.84 -13.29 1.57
C ASP A 190 -6.20 -14.77 1.36
N SER A 191 -5.18 -15.62 1.29
CA SER A 191 -5.32 -17.08 1.13
C SER A 191 -4.33 -17.80 2.02
N ASP A 192 -4.48 -19.11 2.14
CA ASP A 192 -3.51 -19.93 2.89
C ASP A 192 -2.09 -19.86 2.31
N ALA A 193 -1.98 -19.65 0.99
CA ALA A 193 -0.70 -19.48 0.31
C ALA A 193 -0.08 -18.07 0.51
N VAL A 194 -0.89 -17.06 0.86
CA VAL A 194 -0.48 -15.67 0.99
C VAL A 194 -1.08 -15.06 2.25
N LYS A 195 -0.57 -15.48 3.42
CA LYS A 195 -1.01 -14.99 4.74
C LYS A 195 -0.19 -13.78 5.18
N ILE A 196 -0.50 -12.61 4.65
CA ILE A 196 0.20 -11.37 5.00
C ILE A 196 -0.71 -10.33 5.68
N GLY A 197 -1.96 -10.68 5.94
CA GLY A 197 -2.92 -9.88 6.71
C GLY A 197 -3.24 -8.52 6.08
N PRO A 198 -3.94 -8.45 4.94
CA PRO A 198 -4.33 -7.17 4.34
C PRO A 198 -5.31 -6.40 5.24
N ASN A 199 -5.11 -5.10 5.40
CA ASN A 199 -5.94 -4.20 6.21
C ASN A 199 -6.92 -3.37 5.38
N VAL A 200 -7.05 -3.65 4.09
CA VAL A 200 -8.20 -3.29 3.27
C VAL A 200 -9.15 -4.47 3.24
N ARG A 201 -10.41 -4.24 3.58
CA ARG A 201 -11.43 -5.28 3.64
C ARG A 201 -12.62 -4.91 2.77
N TYR A 202 -13.35 -5.91 2.32
CA TYR A 202 -14.47 -5.76 1.40
C TYR A 202 -15.75 -6.28 2.03
N TYR A 203 -16.80 -5.51 1.91
CA TYR A 203 -18.13 -5.85 2.37
C TYR A 203 -19.11 -5.80 1.19
N GLY A 204 -20.11 -6.67 1.18
CA GLY A 204 -21.10 -6.70 0.10
C GLY A 204 -21.89 -8.00 0.08
N ARG A 205 -22.70 -8.18 -0.96
CA ARG A 205 -23.47 -9.41 -1.15
C ARG A 205 -22.56 -10.60 -1.36
N LYS A 206 -22.95 -11.75 -0.83
CA LYS A 206 -22.15 -12.98 -0.86
C LYS A 206 -21.64 -13.30 -2.26
N ARG A 207 -22.51 -13.29 -3.28
CA ARG A 207 -22.12 -13.57 -4.68
C ARG A 207 -21.04 -12.60 -5.22
N ASP A 208 -21.10 -11.32 -4.82
CA ASP A 208 -20.15 -10.30 -5.26
C ASP A 208 -18.80 -10.48 -4.56
N LEU A 209 -18.83 -10.85 -3.27
CA LEU A 209 -17.63 -11.18 -2.50
C LEU A 209 -16.97 -12.48 -3.01
N THR A 210 -17.77 -13.49 -3.41
CA THR A 210 -17.27 -14.72 -4.02
C THR A 210 -16.57 -14.43 -5.34
N LEU A 211 -17.20 -13.65 -6.24
CA LEU A 211 -16.57 -13.23 -7.50
C LEU A 211 -15.26 -12.44 -7.26
N LEU A 212 -15.27 -11.53 -6.28
CA LEU A 212 -14.09 -10.76 -5.91
C LEU A 212 -12.97 -11.67 -5.40
N ALA A 213 -13.28 -12.61 -4.52
CA ALA A 213 -12.30 -13.54 -3.96
C ALA A 213 -11.70 -14.44 -5.04
N GLU A 214 -12.51 -15.03 -5.91
CA GLU A 214 -12.06 -15.87 -7.03
C GLU A 214 -11.15 -15.11 -7.99
N SER A 215 -11.44 -13.82 -8.23
CA SER A 215 -10.72 -12.99 -9.20
C SER A 215 -9.48 -12.30 -8.65
N CYS A 216 -9.47 -11.96 -7.36
CA CYS A 216 -8.51 -10.99 -6.81
C CYS A 216 -7.70 -11.51 -5.60
N VAL A 217 -8.07 -12.63 -4.99
CA VAL A 217 -7.25 -13.24 -3.93
C VAL A 217 -5.95 -13.77 -4.53
N PRO A 218 -4.78 -13.36 -4.01
CA PRO A 218 -3.51 -13.86 -4.50
C PRO A 218 -3.36 -15.37 -4.23
N LYS A 219 -3.00 -16.11 -5.27
CA LYS A 219 -2.83 -17.58 -5.20
C LYS A 219 -1.38 -18.01 -4.95
N ILE A 220 -0.44 -17.11 -5.22
CA ILE A 220 1.00 -17.35 -5.11
C ILE A 220 1.65 -16.14 -4.47
N MET A 221 2.62 -16.38 -3.57
CA MET A 221 3.47 -15.31 -3.04
C MET A 221 4.57 -14.98 -4.04
N PRO A 222 4.56 -13.79 -4.66
CA PRO A 222 5.61 -13.42 -5.60
C PRO A 222 6.91 -13.18 -4.85
N GLN A 223 8.04 -13.50 -5.51
CA GLN A 223 9.38 -13.23 -4.99
C GLN A 223 10.05 -12.15 -5.81
N ALA A 224 10.72 -11.22 -5.13
CA ALA A 224 11.56 -10.25 -5.81
C ALA A 224 12.74 -10.95 -6.50
N SER A 225 13.07 -10.50 -7.70
CA SER A 225 14.21 -11.02 -8.46
C SER A 225 15.52 -10.79 -7.69
N LEU A 226 16.21 -11.87 -7.31
CA LEU A 226 17.54 -11.80 -6.68
C LEU A 226 18.53 -11.00 -7.54
N ARG A 227 18.46 -11.16 -8.86
CA ARG A 227 19.30 -10.39 -9.81
C ARG A 227 19.05 -8.89 -9.65
N ARG A 228 17.80 -8.45 -9.57
CA ARG A 228 17.45 -7.04 -9.40
C ARG A 228 17.91 -6.48 -8.06
N VAL A 229 17.74 -7.24 -6.99
CA VAL A 229 18.22 -6.88 -5.64
C VAL A 229 19.74 -6.74 -5.60
N LEU A 230 20.47 -7.69 -6.20
CA LEU A 230 21.93 -7.65 -6.28
C LEU A 230 22.43 -6.49 -7.12
N LEU A 231 21.84 -6.24 -8.29
CA LEU A 231 22.20 -5.12 -9.14
C LEU A 231 21.97 -3.78 -8.45
N ALA A 232 20.87 -3.60 -7.73
CA ALA A 232 20.60 -2.39 -6.96
C ALA A 232 21.64 -2.15 -5.86
N ARG A 233 22.09 -3.21 -5.17
CA ARG A 233 23.16 -3.12 -4.16
C ARG A 233 24.51 -2.77 -4.79
N LEU A 234 24.85 -3.40 -5.90
CA LEU A 234 26.10 -3.12 -6.64
C LEU A 234 26.14 -1.68 -7.16
N ALA A 235 25.07 -1.22 -7.80
CA ALA A 235 24.97 0.16 -8.30
C ALA A 235 25.20 1.17 -7.17
N LYS A 236 24.61 0.94 -6.00
CA LYS A 236 24.81 1.79 -4.81
C LYS A 236 26.27 1.81 -4.34
N GLN A 237 26.94 0.65 -4.37
CA GLN A 237 28.37 0.56 -3.99
C GLN A 237 29.27 1.33 -4.96
N VAL A 238 28.98 1.22 -6.26
CA VAL A 238 29.72 1.95 -7.31
C VAL A 238 29.55 3.46 -7.13
N VAL A 239 28.32 3.94 -6.92
CA VAL A 239 28.04 5.37 -6.68
C VAL A 239 28.72 5.88 -5.39
N LYS A 240 28.72 5.08 -4.31
CA LYS A 240 29.44 5.44 -3.07
C LYS A 240 30.95 5.48 -3.29
N GLY A 241 31.50 4.53 -4.07
CA GLY A 241 32.92 4.50 -4.43
C GLY A 241 33.33 5.68 -5.30
N ALA A 242 32.52 6.03 -6.30
CA ALA A 242 32.76 7.19 -7.17
C ALA A 242 32.73 8.53 -6.41
N ARG A 243 31.83 8.67 -5.43
CA ARG A 243 31.78 9.88 -4.57
C ARG A 243 32.98 10.00 -3.62
N LYS A 244 33.60 8.88 -3.20
CA LYS A 244 34.83 8.89 -2.38
C LYS A 244 36.09 9.22 -3.19
N ASN A 245 36.07 8.99 -4.49
CA ASN A 245 37.19 9.25 -5.40
C ASN A 245 36.96 10.50 -6.27
N SER A 246 36.13 11.44 -5.82
CA SER A 246 35.97 12.70 -6.55
C SER A 246 37.27 13.50 -6.41
N LEU A 247 37.84 13.95 -7.55
CA LEU A 247 39.07 14.74 -7.66
C LEU A 247 39.06 16.05 -6.82
N LEU A 248 37.93 16.41 -6.23
CA LEU A 248 37.80 17.57 -5.35
C LEU A 248 38.45 17.37 -3.96
N ASP A 249 38.70 16.13 -3.53
CA ASP A 249 39.44 15.84 -2.29
C ASP A 249 40.97 15.98 -2.45
N PHE A 250 41.46 16.25 -3.67
CA PHE A 250 42.89 16.40 -3.96
C PHE A 250 43.35 17.88 -3.95
N PHE A 251 42.44 18.83 -3.87
CA PHE A 251 42.72 20.29 -3.90
C PHE A 251 42.19 21.01 -2.65
N GLY A 252 41.90 20.31 -1.55
CA GLY A 252 41.54 20.89 -0.26
C GLY A 252 42.69 20.90 0.74
#